data_418e71f690c7e6de0e55d36d5df20865
#
_entry.id   418e71f690c7e6de0e55d36d5df20865
#
_cell.length_a   1.000
_cell.length_b   1.000
_cell.length_c   1.000
_cell.angle_alpha   90.00
_cell.angle_beta   90.00
_cell.angle_gamma   90.00
#
_symmetry.space_group_name_H-M   'P 1'
#
loop_
_entity.id
_entity.type
_entity.pdbx_description
1 polymer ?
#
loop_
_entity_poly.entity_id
_entity_poly.type
_entity_poly.pdbx_seq_one_letter_code
_entity_poly.pdbx_strand_id
1 'polypeptide(L)'
;MKNNKIYLLGACLLCAVTVFAQNVSLQPPPQQLIVQNKTIDLPAVYQLNGGEEANPHAVKVLKELLSGKQSSKKGMLISIGEKGDKSVRKYSRRIPDHEEGYYLSVNEKEIVLAGNDERGTYYALQTFAQLLKDGKLPEVEIKDYPSVRYRGVVEGFYGTPWSHQARLSQLKFYGKNKMNTYIYGPKDDPYHSAPNWRLPYPDKEAAQLQELVAVANENEVDFVWAIHP
;
A
#
# COMPACT_ATOMS: atom_id res chain seq x y z
N MET A 1 11.82 15.29 79.77
CA MET A 1 11.53 14.24 78.84
C MET A 1 11.07 14.88 77.53
N LYS A 2 11.94 14.97 76.53
CA LYS A 2 11.62 15.56 75.18
C LYS A 2 11.46 14.39 74.17
N ASN A 3 10.25 14.22 73.69
CA ASN A 3 9.96 13.22 72.58
C ASN A 3 10.39 13.79 71.23
N ASN A 4 11.43 13.23 70.67
CA ASN A 4 11.81 13.47 69.27
C ASN A 4 11.01 12.53 68.38
N LYS A 5 10.07 13.06 67.60
CA LYS A 5 9.40 12.36 66.49
C LYS A 5 10.26 12.49 65.24
N ILE A 6 10.84 11.38 64.79
CA ILE A 6 11.54 11.30 63.51
C ILE A 6 10.48 11.11 62.41
N TYR A 7 10.35 12.09 61.54
CA TYR A 7 9.53 11.95 60.31
C TYR A 7 10.42 11.35 59.19
N LEU A 8 10.12 10.11 58.82
CA LEU A 8 10.72 9.48 57.64
C LEU A 8 9.99 10.01 56.41
N LEU A 9 10.61 10.94 55.65
CA LEU A 9 10.14 11.33 54.32
C LEU A 9 10.52 10.23 53.31
N GLY A 10 9.55 9.43 52.91
CA GLY A 10 9.70 8.51 51.78
C GLY A 10 9.68 9.28 50.46
N ALA A 11 10.84 9.47 49.85
CA ALA A 11 10.92 10.01 48.49
C ALA A 11 10.48 8.92 47.48
N CYS A 12 9.23 8.98 46.99
CA CYS A 12 8.80 8.22 45.81
C CYS A 12 9.51 8.77 44.57
N LEU A 13 10.53 8.08 44.13
CA LEU A 13 11.14 8.33 42.81
C LEU A 13 10.14 7.85 41.72
N LEU A 14 9.32 8.73 41.18
CA LEU A 14 8.56 8.50 39.99
C LEU A 14 9.55 8.46 38.81
N CYS A 15 9.98 7.26 38.40
CA CYS A 15 10.60 7.07 37.10
C CYS A 15 9.56 7.35 36.03
N ALA A 16 9.57 8.56 35.47
CA ALA A 16 8.83 8.86 34.25
C ALA A 16 9.48 8.07 33.09
N VAL A 17 8.91 6.93 32.77
CA VAL A 17 9.24 6.21 31.53
C VAL A 17 8.64 7.04 30.41
N THR A 18 9.46 7.84 29.73
CA THR A 18 9.08 8.48 28.46
C THR A 18 8.94 7.40 27.42
N VAL A 19 7.71 6.92 27.20
CA VAL A 19 7.39 6.06 26.06
C VAL A 19 7.43 6.95 24.82
N PHE A 20 8.53 6.91 24.07
CA PHE A 20 8.57 7.47 22.72
C PHE A 20 7.69 6.57 21.84
N ALA A 21 6.42 6.94 21.65
CA ALA A 21 5.59 6.32 20.66
C ALA A 21 6.22 6.57 19.29
N GLN A 22 6.59 5.51 18.60
CA GLN A 22 7.05 5.60 17.21
C GLN A 22 5.92 6.19 16.37
N ASN A 23 6.13 7.40 15.81
CA ASN A 23 5.16 8.06 14.96
C ASN A 23 5.17 7.38 13.58
N VAL A 24 4.29 6.39 13.39
CA VAL A 24 4.04 5.77 12.08
C VAL A 24 2.98 6.61 11.37
N SER A 25 3.40 7.32 10.32
CA SER A 25 2.50 8.10 9.45
C SER A 25 2.29 7.35 8.14
N LEU A 26 1.04 6.96 7.86
CA LEU A 26 0.62 6.26 6.65
C LEU A 26 -0.43 7.09 5.90
N GLN A 27 -0.38 7.04 4.57
CA GLN A 27 -1.30 7.75 3.69
C GLN A 27 -1.92 6.77 2.66
N PRO A 28 -3.24 6.65 2.63
CA PRO A 28 -4.20 7.10 3.64
C PRO A 28 -4.01 6.38 4.99
N PRO A 29 -4.49 6.94 6.11
CA PRO A 29 -4.41 6.26 7.40
C PRO A 29 -5.28 4.99 7.38
N PRO A 30 -4.79 3.86 7.92
CA PRO A 30 -5.54 2.61 7.93
C PRO A 30 -6.67 2.61 8.97
N GLN A 31 -7.67 1.73 8.81
CA GLN A 31 -8.79 1.56 9.73
C GLN A 31 -8.34 1.12 11.13
N GLN A 32 -7.32 0.25 11.21
CA GLN A 32 -6.74 -0.21 12.46
C GLN A 32 -5.22 -0.28 12.33
N LEU A 33 -4.52 0.31 13.29
CA LEU A 33 -3.06 0.31 13.39
C LEU A 33 -2.65 0.04 14.83
N ILE A 34 -1.91 -1.03 15.04
CA ILE A 34 -1.26 -1.33 16.31
C ILE A 34 0.25 -1.24 16.07
N VAL A 35 0.94 -0.35 16.77
CA VAL A 35 2.39 -0.18 16.68
C VAL A 35 3.01 -0.70 17.97
N GLN A 36 4.00 -1.58 17.84
CA GLN A 36 4.84 -2.00 18.96
C GLN A 36 6.03 -1.05 19.09
N ASN A 37 6.56 -0.92 20.29
CA ASN A 37 7.73 -0.05 20.52
C ASN A 37 9.05 -0.77 20.13
N LYS A 38 9.05 -1.35 18.93
CA LYS A 38 10.18 -2.10 18.36
C LYS A 38 10.30 -1.85 16.86
N THR A 39 11.53 -1.95 16.37
CA THR A 39 11.88 -1.93 14.94
C THR A 39 12.69 -3.16 14.60
N ILE A 40 12.50 -3.67 13.40
CA ILE A 40 13.35 -4.73 12.82
C ILE A 40 14.08 -4.16 11.60
N ASP A 41 15.27 -4.67 11.32
CA ASP A 41 15.96 -4.40 10.07
C ASP A 41 15.30 -5.16 8.92
N LEU A 42 15.35 -4.60 7.72
CA LEU A 42 14.94 -5.31 6.52
C LEU A 42 15.77 -6.61 6.39
N PRO A 43 15.14 -7.78 6.18
CA PRO A 43 15.85 -9.03 6.25
C PRO A 43 16.91 -9.18 5.15
N ALA A 44 18.17 -9.43 5.54
CA ALA A 44 19.26 -9.72 4.62
C ALA A 44 19.08 -11.09 3.91
N VAL A 45 18.35 -12.03 4.54
CA VAL A 45 17.94 -13.30 3.96
C VAL A 45 16.48 -13.56 4.30
N TYR A 46 15.68 -13.91 3.29
CA TYR A 46 14.26 -14.16 3.47
C TYR A 46 13.77 -15.40 2.71
N GLN A 47 12.64 -15.93 3.15
CA GLN A 47 11.87 -16.96 2.47
C GLN A 47 10.57 -16.31 2.00
N LEU A 48 10.26 -16.43 0.70
CA LEU A 48 9.00 -15.95 0.14
C LEU A 48 8.02 -17.12 0.01
N ASN A 49 6.87 -17.00 0.64
CA ASN A 49 5.76 -17.95 0.60
C ASN A 49 4.55 -17.30 -0.09
N GLY A 50 4.07 -17.88 -1.18
CA GLY A 50 2.93 -17.38 -1.97
C GLY A 50 3.28 -16.48 -3.15
N GLY A 51 4.56 -16.25 -3.43
CA GLY A 51 4.98 -15.34 -4.51
C GLY A 51 4.66 -15.78 -5.94
N GLU A 52 4.16 -16.99 -6.16
CA GLU A 52 3.74 -17.49 -7.49
C GLU A 52 2.23 -17.38 -7.69
N GLU A 53 1.45 -17.38 -6.61
CA GLU A 53 -0.01 -17.37 -6.62
C GLU A 53 -0.58 -15.95 -6.37
N ALA A 54 0.17 -15.08 -5.70
CA ALA A 54 -0.25 -13.74 -5.32
C ALA A 54 -0.20 -12.74 -6.49
N ASN A 55 -0.90 -11.61 -6.34
CA ASN A 55 -0.89 -10.50 -7.29
C ASN A 55 0.53 -10.21 -7.82
N PRO A 56 0.77 -10.33 -9.16
CA PRO A 56 2.12 -10.24 -9.74
C PRO A 56 2.74 -8.85 -9.60
N HIS A 57 1.93 -7.78 -9.60
CA HIS A 57 2.39 -6.42 -9.43
C HIS A 57 2.88 -6.18 -7.98
N ALA A 58 2.15 -6.72 -7.00
CA ALA A 58 2.57 -6.70 -5.60
C ALA A 58 3.89 -7.45 -5.42
N VAL A 59 4.02 -8.64 -5.97
CA VAL A 59 5.24 -9.47 -5.87
C VAL A 59 6.43 -8.78 -6.54
N LYS A 60 6.24 -8.13 -7.70
CA LYS A 60 7.28 -7.36 -8.39
C LYS A 60 7.83 -6.25 -7.48
N VAL A 61 6.94 -5.41 -6.94
CA VAL A 61 7.35 -4.29 -6.06
C VAL A 61 7.96 -4.81 -4.76
N LEU A 62 7.45 -5.91 -4.18
CA LEU A 62 8.05 -6.53 -3.00
C LEU A 62 9.50 -6.93 -3.26
N LYS A 63 9.78 -7.58 -4.38
CA LYS A 63 11.14 -7.99 -4.77
C LYS A 63 12.08 -6.80 -5.00
N GLU A 64 11.56 -5.69 -5.52
CA GLU A 64 12.32 -4.44 -5.69
C GLU A 64 12.69 -3.79 -4.35
N LEU A 65 11.79 -3.86 -3.36
CA LEU A 65 12.02 -3.33 -2.02
C LEU A 65 12.98 -4.19 -1.19
N LEU A 66 12.97 -5.51 -1.41
CA LEU A 66 13.81 -6.46 -0.69
C LEU A 66 15.21 -6.53 -1.31
N SER A 67 16.18 -5.84 -0.71
CA SER A 67 17.60 -5.93 -1.10
C SER A 67 18.28 -7.24 -0.68
N GLY A 68 17.59 -8.04 0.16
CA GLY A 68 18.11 -9.28 0.72
C GLY A 68 18.11 -10.45 -0.26
N LYS A 69 18.80 -11.53 0.12
CA LYS A 69 18.86 -12.77 -0.67
C LYS A 69 17.67 -13.67 -0.35
N GLN A 70 16.89 -14.01 -1.38
CA GLN A 70 15.84 -15.04 -1.24
C GLN A 70 16.47 -16.43 -1.01
N SER A 71 15.91 -17.19 -0.08
CA SER A 71 16.34 -18.55 0.28
C SER A 71 15.12 -19.46 0.44
N SER A 72 15.24 -20.73 0.12
CA SER A 72 14.18 -21.73 0.33
C SER A 72 14.17 -22.37 1.71
N LYS A 73 15.23 -22.16 2.53
CA LYS A 73 15.43 -22.92 3.76
C LYS A 73 15.66 -22.08 5.03
N LYS A 74 16.02 -20.81 4.91
CA LYS A 74 16.37 -19.97 6.06
C LYS A 74 16.09 -18.50 5.81
N GLY A 75 16.09 -17.71 6.88
CA GLY A 75 15.81 -16.26 6.86
C GLY A 75 14.39 -15.93 7.32
N MET A 76 14.07 -14.65 7.32
CA MET A 76 12.74 -14.13 7.67
C MET A 76 11.67 -14.70 6.73
N LEU A 77 10.58 -15.23 7.28
CA LEU A 77 9.46 -15.68 6.48
C LEU A 77 8.64 -14.45 6.04
N ILE A 78 8.40 -14.33 4.74
CA ILE A 78 7.50 -13.33 4.15
C ILE A 78 6.37 -14.09 3.46
N SER A 79 5.15 -13.98 3.98
CA SER A 79 3.96 -14.58 3.39
C SER A 79 3.16 -13.51 2.66
N ILE A 80 2.85 -13.77 1.38
CA ILE A 80 2.05 -12.90 0.54
C ILE A 80 0.98 -13.72 -0.17
N GLY A 81 -0.22 -13.16 -0.35
CA GLY A 81 -1.32 -13.80 -1.08
C GLY A 81 -2.70 -13.24 -0.77
N GLU A 82 -3.69 -13.80 -1.43
CA GLU A 82 -5.10 -13.48 -1.28
C GLU A 82 -5.79 -14.43 -0.28
N LYS A 83 -6.92 -14.01 0.25
CA LYS A 83 -7.76 -14.81 1.14
C LYS A 83 -8.15 -16.12 0.48
N GLY A 84 -7.73 -17.24 1.06
CA GLY A 84 -7.90 -18.57 0.48
C GLY A 84 -6.60 -19.25 0.08
N ASP A 85 -5.56 -18.49 -0.24
CA ASP A 85 -4.26 -19.03 -0.59
C ASP A 85 -3.60 -19.77 0.57
N LYS A 86 -2.87 -20.82 0.25
CA LYS A 86 -2.16 -21.64 1.27
C LYS A 86 -1.18 -20.82 2.07
N SER A 87 -0.51 -19.85 1.43
CA SER A 87 0.51 -18.98 2.02
C SER A 87 0.00 -18.14 3.19
N VAL A 88 -1.24 -17.68 3.12
CA VAL A 88 -1.86 -16.77 4.09
C VAL A 88 -3.06 -17.36 4.83
N ARG A 89 -3.38 -18.64 4.59
CA ARG A 89 -4.57 -19.32 5.16
C ARG A 89 -4.70 -19.20 6.68
N LYS A 90 -3.58 -19.27 7.41
CA LYS A 90 -3.57 -19.12 8.88
C LYS A 90 -4.02 -17.74 9.36
N TYR A 91 -4.03 -16.74 8.46
CA TYR A 91 -4.44 -15.37 8.75
C TYR A 91 -5.86 -15.03 8.24
N SER A 92 -6.57 -15.96 7.60
CA SER A 92 -7.87 -15.71 6.95
C SER A 92 -8.90 -15.01 7.85
N ARG A 93 -8.86 -15.27 9.17
CA ARG A 93 -9.75 -14.60 10.15
C ARG A 93 -9.31 -13.18 10.51
N ARG A 94 -8.09 -12.77 10.15
CA ARG A 94 -7.54 -11.43 10.40
C ARG A 94 -7.72 -10.52 9.20
N ILE A 95 -7.83 -11.10 8.00
CA ILE A 95 -8.08 -10.35 6.76
C ILE A 95 -9.51 -9.81 6.82
N PRO A 96 -9.72 -8.49 6.69
CA PRO A 96 -11.06 -7.91 6.62
C PRO A 96 -11.85 -8.53 5.46
N ASP A 97 -13.11 -8.90 5.71
CA ASP A 97 -14.04 -9.40 4.68
C ASP A 97 -14.67 -8.22 3.94
N HIS A 98 -13.84 -7.52 3.17
CA HIS A 98 -14.17 -6.29 2.47
C HIS A 98 -13.39 -6.21 1.16
N GLU A 99 -14.03 -5.75 0.08
CA GLU A 99 -13.35 -5.48 -1.20
C GLU A 99 -12.13 -4.57 -0.98
N GLU A 100 -10.99 -4.93 -1.55
CA GLU A 100 -9.69 -4.26 -1.37
C GLU A 100 -9.15 -4.25 0.09
N GLY A 101 -9.76 -5.05 0.97
CA GLY A 101 -9.32 -5.19 2.35
C GLY A 101 -8.01 -5.96 2.46
N TYR A 102 -7.21 -5.66 3.50
CA TYR A 102 -5.98 -6.38 3.74
C TYR A 102 -5.60 -6.45 5.22
N TYR A 103 -4.80 -7.44 5.53
CA TYR A 103 -4.08 -7.61 6.77
C TYR A 103 -2.58 -7.53 6.50
N LEU A 104 -1.87 -6.70 7.27
CA LEU A 104 -0.42 -6.59 7.24
C LEU A 104 0.12 -6.76 8.66
N SER A 105 1.16 -7.58 8.80
CA SER A 105 1.87 -7.73 10.06
C SER A 105 3.38 -7.76 9.81
N VAL A 106 4.11 -7.03 10.63
CA VAL A 106 5.57 -7.02 10.66
C VAL A 106 6.01 -7.32 12.08
N ASN A 107 6.79 -8.39 12.29
CA ASN A 107 7.39 -8.73 13.56
C ASN A 107 8.72 -9.48 13.35
N GLU A 108 9.45 -9.75 14.44
CA GLU A 108 10.78 -10.43 14.41
C GLU A 108 10.75 -11.83 13.75
N LYS A 109 9.60 -12.47 13.66
CA LYS A 109 9.48 -13.86 13.16
C LYS A 109 9.06 -13.90 11.69
N GLU A 110 8.17 -13.00 11.28
CA GLU A 110 7.57 -13.04 9.96
C GLU A 110 6.99 -11.69 9.54
N ILE A 111 6.89 -11.52 8.22
CA ILE A 111 6.16 -10.43 7.57
C ILE A 111 4.98 -11.06 6.81
N VAL A 112 3.79 -10.49 6.95
CA VAL A 112 2.55 -10.96 6.32
C VAL A 112 1.93 -9.83 5.52
N LEU A 113 1.66 -10.11 4.25
CA LEU A 113 0.99 -9.22 3.30
C LEU A 113 -0.20 -9.99 2.71
N ALA A 114 -1.39 -9.85 3.29
CA ALA A 114 -2.54 -10.69 2.96
C ALA A 114 -3.76 -9.85 2.59
N GLY A 115 -4.15 -9.88 1.32
CA GLY A 115 -5.35 -9.23 0.81
C GLY A 115 -6.61 -10.09 0.93
N ASN A 116 -7.78 -9.46 0.93
CA ASN A 116 -9.04 -10.15 0.71
C ASN A 116 -9.18 -10.54 -0.77
N ASP A 117 -8.55 -9.78 -1.65
CA ASP A 117 -8.46 -9.92 -3.10
C ASP A 117 -7.10 -9.42 -3.60
N GLU A 118 -6.86 -9.50 -4.92
CA GLU A 118 -5.60 -9.10 -5.57
C GLU A 118 -5.24 -7.64 -5.27
N ARG A 119 -6.22 -6.72 -5.35
CA ARG A 119 -6.00 -5.29 -5.07
C ARG A 119 -5.71 -5.05 -3.59
N GLY A 120 -6.35 -5.79 -2.69
CA GLY A 120 -6.04 -5.78 -1.27
C GLY A 120 -4.60 -6.20 -0.98
N THR A 121 -4.08 -7.24 -1.65
CA THR A 121 -2.68 -7.66 -1.56
C THR A 121 -1.74 -6.57 -2.05
N TYR A 122 -2.05 -5.92 -3.16
CA TYR A 122 -1.29 -4.78 -3.67
C TYR A 122 -1.26 -3.62 -2.66
N TYR A 123 -2.38 -3.29 -2.03
CA TYR A 123 -2.46 -2.22 -1.03
C TYR A 123 -1.75 -2.55 0.29
N ALA A 124 -1.74 -3.81 0.69
CA ALA A 124 -0.89 -4.27 1.80
C ALA A 124 0.58 -3.96 1.51
N LEU A 125 1.03 -4.23 0.27
CA LEU A 125 2.39 -3.92 -0.14
C LEU A 125 2.67 -2.41 -0.18
N GLN A 126 1.76 -1.58 -0.69
CA GLN A 126 1.96 -0.14 -0.68
C GLN A 126 2.09 0.41 0.75
N THR A 127 1.33 -0.15 1.68
CA THR A 127 1.48 0.18 3.11
C THR A 127 2.82 -0.29 3.67
N PHE A 128 3.26 -1.50 3.32
CA PHE A 128 4.59 -2.01 3.69
C PHE A 128 5.72 -1.11 3.16
N ALA A 129 5.60 -0.65 1.91
CA ALA A 129 6.56 0.29 1.31
C ALA A 129 6.66 1.63 2.09
N GLN A 130 5.52 2.14 2.58
CA GLN A 130 5.51 3.36 3.41
C GLN A 130 6.10 3.16 4.81
N LEU A 131 6.00 1.94 5.37
CA LEU A 131 6.59 1.59 6.66
C LEU A 131 8.11 1.48 6.59
N LEU A 132 8.64 1.10 5.43
CA LEU A 132 10.08 0.91 5.23
C LEU A 132 10.80 2.26 5.16
N LYS A 133 11.63 2.53 6.18
CA LYS A 133 12.45 3.76 6.26
C LYS A 133 13.88 3.39 6.62
N ASP A 134 14.82 3.81 5.80
CA ASP A 134 16.25 3.59 6.03
C ASP A 134 16.62 2.13 6.33
N GLY A 135 15.98 1.20 5.61
CA GLY A 135 16.18 -0.25 5.80
C GLY A 135 15.57 -0.83 7.08
N LYS A 136 14.70 -0.09 7.76
CA LYS A 136 14.03 -0.48 9.01
C LYS A 136 12.53 -0.49 8.87
N LEU A 137 11.89 -1.38 9.62
CA LEU A 137 10.44 -1.57 9.68
C LEU A 137 9.99 -1.52 11.14
N PRO A 138 8.96 -0.76 11.49
CA PRO A 138 8.34 -0.85 12.82
C PRO A 138 7.62 -2.21 12.96
N GLU A 139 7.60 -2.79 14.14
CA GLU A 139 6.70 -3.90 14.43
C GLU A 139 5.27 -3.39 14.51
N VAL A 140 4.41 -3.88 13.60
CA VAL A 140 3.01 -3.42 13.46
C VAL A 140 2.06 -4.56 13.15
N GLU A 141 0.80 -4.34 13.49
CA GLU A 141 -0.36 -5.06 12.96
C GLU A 141 -1.36 -4.05 12.39
N ILE A 142 -1.74 -4.24 11.12
CA ILE A 142 -2.63 -3.35 10.39
C ILE A 142 -3.78 -4.17 9.80
N LYS A 143 -5.01 -3.65 9.97
CA LYS A 143 -6.17 -4.08 9.20
C LYS A 143 -6.75 -2.86 8.53
N ASP A 144 -6.92 -2.96 7.22
CA ASP A 144 -7.38 -1.82 6.45
C ASP A 144 -8.33 -2.26 5.33
N TYR A 145 -9.22 -1.37 4.97
CA TYR A 145 -10.14 -1.48 3.84
C TYR A 145 -10.66 -0.08 3.50
N PRO A 146 -11.03 0.18 2.25
CA PRO A 146 -11.52 1.49 1.86
C PRO A 146 -12.92 1.78 2.39
N SER A 147 -13.14 3.02 2.86
CA SER A 147 -14.48 3.51 3.24
C SER A 147 -15.28 3.97 2.02
N VAL A 148 -14.64 4.20 0.88
CA VAL A 148 -15.25 4.64 -0.38
C VAL A 148 -14.76 3.76 -1.51
N ARG A 149 -15.70 3.21 -2.30
CA ARG A 149 -15.40 2.25 -3.37
C ARG A 149 -14.53 2.85 -4.47
N TYR A 150 -14.90 4.02 -5.01
CA TYR A 150 -14.17 4.68 -6.09
C TYR A 150 -13.36 5.85 -5.55
N ARG A 151 -12.06 5.82 -5.74
CA ARG A 151 -11.11 6.81 -5.25
C ARG A 151 -10.16 7.15 -6.38
N GLY A 152 -10.19 8.40 -6.83
CA GLY A 152 -9.37 8.75 -7.98
C GLY A 152 -9.59 10.15 -8.50
N VAL A 153 -9.28 10.33 -9.77
CA VAL A 153 -9.27 11.63 -10.42
C VAL A 153 -10.01 11.57 -11.75
N VAL A 154 -10.70 12.65 -12.07
CA VAL A 154 -11.32 12.89 -13.37
C VAL A 154 -10.51 13.96 -14.10
N GLU A 155 -9.87 13.59 -15.22
CA GLU A 155 -9.27 14.56 -16.15
C GLU A 155 -10.36 15.02 -17.13
N GLY A 156 -11.20 15.96 -16.70
CA GLY A 156 -12.35 16.45 -17.47
C GLY A 156 -12.45 17.98 -17.53
N PHE A 157 -11.36 18.68 -17.22
CA PHE A 157 -11.31 20.14 -17.20
C PHE A 157 -11.09 20.75 -18.60
N TYR A 158 -11.40 22.04 -18.73
CA TYR A 158 -11.07 22.84 -19.90
C TYR A 158 -9.65 23.39 -19.79
N GLY A 159 -9.00 23.63 -20.92
CA GLY A 159 -7.63 24.14 -21.00
C GLY A 159 -6.63 23.06 -21.37
N THR A 160 -5.35 23.37 -21.25
CA THR A 160 -4.29 22.47 -21.69
C THR A 160 -4.34 21.12 -20.95
N PRO A 161 -4.53 19.99 -21.65
CA PRO A 161 -4.52 18.67 -21.04
C PRO A 161 -3.16 18.36 -20.38
N TRP A 162 -3.16 17.45 -19.45
CA TRP A 162 -1.91 16.96 -18.91
C TRP A 162 -1.05 16.30 -19.99
N SER A 163 0.25 16.48 -19.89
CA SER A 163 1.18 15.77 -20.78
C SER A 163 1.12 14.26 -20.52
N HIS A 164 1.48 13.46 -21.53
CA HIS A 164 1.57 12.01 -21.41
C HIS A 164 2.45 11.59 -20.22
N GLN A 165 3.62 12.21 -20.06
CA GLN A 165 4.53 11.94 -18.95
C GLN A 165 3.92 12.29 -17.58
N ALA A 166 3.13 13.36 -17.48
CA ALA A 166 2.41 13.71 -16.26
C ALA A 166 1.38 12.64 -15.89
N ARG A 167 0.61 12.16 -16.86
CA ARG A 167 -0.37 11.07 -16.65
C ARG A 167 0.30 9.78 -16.16
N LEU A 168 1.41 9.37 -16.78
CA LEU A 168 2.19 8.20 -16.33
C LEU A 168 2.65 8.34 -14.87
N SER A 169 3.14 9.52 -14.51
CA SER A 169 3.58 9.81 -13.13
C SER A 169 2.41 9.79 -12.14
N GLN A 170 1.26 10.32 -12.54
CA GLN A 170 0.05 10.34 -11.72
C GLN A 170 -0.52 8.93 -11.49
N LEU A 171 -0.58 8.08 -12.52
CA LEU A 171 -1.05 6.69 -12.37
C LEU A 171 -0.23 5.92 -11.35
N LYS A 172 1.10 6.08 -11.37
CA LYS A 172 1.99 5.51 -10.34
C LYS A 172 1.72 6.09 -8.95
N PHE A 173 1.47 7.40 -8.86
CA PHE A 173 1.11 8.06 -7.61
C PHE A 173 -0.23 7.56 -7.07
N TYR A 174 -1.23 7.36 -7.95
CA TYR A 174 -2.55 6.86 -7.55
C TYR A 174 -2.45 5.48 -6.91
N GLY A 175 -1.78 4.52 -7.55
CA GLY A 175 -1.60 3.18 -6.98
C GLY A 175 -0.88 3.20 -5.63
N LYS A 176 0.19 4.00 -5.50
CA LYS A 176 0.93 4.16 -4.23
C LYS A 176 0.08 4.69 -3.09
N ASN A 177 -0.94 5.50 -3.41
CA ASN A 177 -1.87 6.11 -2.44
C ASN A 177 -3.23 5.41 -2.39
N LYS A 178 -3.32 4.18 -2.92
CA LYS A 178 -4.54 3.34 -2.89
C LYS A 178 -5.75 3.99 -3.57
N MET A 179 -5.51 4.84 -4.56
CA MET A 179 -6.52 5.32 -5.49
C MET A 179 -6.70 4.27 -6.59
N ASN A 180 -7.94 3.98 -6.95
CA ASN A 180 -8.27 2.87 -7.85
C ASN A 180 -8.95 3.30 -9.16
N THR A 181 -9.13 4.59 -9.41
CA THR A 181 -9.90 5.05 -10.57
C THR A 181 -9.27 6.29 -11.20
N TYR A 182 -9.04 6.25 -12.49
CA TYR A 182 -8.69 7.42 -13.28
C TYR A 182 -9.62 7.53 -14.48
N ILE A 183 -10.38 8.63 -14.54
CA ILE A 183 -11.32 8.91 -15.63
C ILE A 183 -10.66 9.87 -16.62
N TYR A 184 -10.34 9.34 -17.80
CA TYR A 184 -9.76 10.08 -18.91
C TYR A 184 -10.87 10.70 -19.77
N GLY A 185 -10.94 12.02 -19.81
CA GLY A 185 -11.93 12.77 -20.60
C GLY A 185 -11.52 14.24 -20.80
N PRO A 186 -10.23 14.52 -21.18
CA PRO A 186 -9.79 15.90 -21.38
C PRO A 186 -10.58 16.56 -22.50
N LYS A 187 -11.09 17.77 -22.25
CA LYS A 187 -11.99 18.47 -23.19
C LYS A 187 -11.32 18.84 -24.53
N ASP A 188 -10.00 18.94 -24.54
CA ASP A 188 -9.21 19.23 -25.73
C ASP A 188 -8.78 17.96 -26.50
N ASP A 189 -9.18 16.78 -26.06
CA ASP A 189 -9.00 15.53 -26.83
C ASP A 189 -10.12 15.42 -27.89
N PRO A 190 -9.81 15.50 -29.19
CA PRO A 190 -10.83 15.48 -30.23
C PRO A 190 -11.53 14.14 -30.42
N TYR A 191 -10.95 13.03 -29.89
CA TYR A 191 -11.45 11.67 -30.12
C TYR A 191 -12.38 11.15 -29.03
N HIS A 192 -12.58 11.87 -27.92
CA HIS A 192 -13.53 11.46 -26.91
C HIS A 192 -14.89 12.19 -26.98
N SER A 193 -15.04 13.17 -27.89
CA SER A 193 -16.26 13.96 -28.05
C SER A 193 -16.69 14.10 -29.50
N ALA A 194 -17.92 14.59 -29.74
CA ALA A 194 -18.42 14.90 -31.06
C ALA A 194 -17.54 15.95 -31.78
N PRO A 195 -17.35 15.87 -33.12
CA PRO A 195 -17.90 14.85 -34.02
C PRO A 195 -17.03 13.55 -34.14
N ASN A 196 -15.85 13.49 -33.52
CA ASN A 196 -14.82 12.53 -33.85
C ASN A 196 -14.82 11.28 -32.93
N TRP A 197 -15.69 11.19 -31.95
CA TRP A 197 -15.68 10.10 -30.94
C TRP A 197 -15.80 8.68 -31.52
N ARG A 198 -16.21 8.55 -32.81
CA ARG A 198 -16.28 7.27 -33.54
C ARG A 198 -15.02 6.96 -34.36
N LEU A 199 -14.11 7.94 -34.48
CA LEU A 199 -12.89 7.75 -35.24
C LEU A 199 -11.82 7.07 -34.37
N PRO A 200 -11.00 6.19 -34.96
CA PRO A 200 -9.86 5.66 -34.24
C PRO A 200 -8.84 6.77 -33.96
N TYR A 201 -8.13 6.64 -32.84
CA TYR A 201 -6.97 7.49 -32.60
C TYR A 201 -5.88 7.22 -33.64
N PRO A 202 -5.12 8.22 -34.06
CA PRO A 202 -3.90 8.00 -34.83
C PRO A 202 -2.92 7.09 -34.07
N ASP A 203 -2.05 6.39 -34.79
CA ASP A 203 -1.17 5.35 -34.22
C ASP A 203 -0.34 5.82 -33.02
N LYS A 204 0.17 7.03 -33.06
CA LYS A 204 0.97 7.60 -31.97
C LYS A 204 0.16 7.82 -30.70
N GLU A 205 -0.99 8.43 -30.82
CA GLU A 205 -1.91 8.71 -29.70
C GLU A 205 -2.51 7.40 -29.16
N ALA A 206 -2.83 6.46 -30.04
CA ALA A 206 -3.27 5.13 -29.67
C ALA A 206 -2.21 4.38 -28.84
N ALA A 207 -0.94 4.44 -29.27
CA ALA A 207 0.17 3.84 -28.54
C ALA A 207 0.36 4.49 -27.14
N GLN A 208 0.21 5.81 -27.04
CA GLN A 208 0.26 6.52 -25.77
C GLN A 208 -0.88 6.11 -24.82
N LEU A 209 -2.11 5.98 -25.33
CA LEU A 209 -3.23 5.49 -24.55
C LEU A 209 -3.03 4.05 -24.07
N GLN A 210 -2.51 3.17 -24.94
CA GLN A 210 -2.17 1.80 -24.56
C GLN A 210 -1.14 1.77 -23.43
N GLU A 211 -0.11 2.61 -23.48
CA GLU A 211 0.88 2.73 -22.40
C GLU A 211 0.24 3.20 -21.08
N LEU A 212 -0.68 4.20 -21.14
CA LEU A 212 -1.40 4.63 -19.96
C LEU A 212 -2.24 3.52 -19.34
N VAL A 213 -2.96 2.75 -20.15
CA VAL A 213 -3.75 1.59 -19.68
C VAL A 213 -2.85 0.54 -19.06
N ALA A 214 -1.70 0.23 -19.67
CA ALA A 214 -0.75 -0.72 -19.12
C ALA A 214 -0.20 -0.27 -17.77
N VAL A 215 0.22 0.99 -17.65
CA VAL A 215 0.72 1.56 -16.38
C VAL A 215 -0.38 1.66 -15.34
N ALA A 216 -1.63 1.96 -15.71
CA ALA A 216 -2.76 1.94 -14.81
C ALA A 216 -2.96 0.53 -14.21
N ASN A 217 -2.98 -0.51 -15.06
CA ASN A 217 -3.11 -1.90 -14.64
C ASN A 217 -1.95 -2.33 -13.71
N GLU A 218 -0.71 -1.99 -14.03
CA GLU A 218 0.47 -2.27 -13.18
C GLU A 218 0.37 -1.63 -11.79
N ASN A 219 -0.44 -0.59 -11.63
CA ASN A 219 -0.63 0.16 -10.39
C ASN A 219 -2.02 -0.04 -9.78
N GLU A 220 -2.77 -1.06 -10.22
CA GLU A 220 -4.12 -1.40 -9.73
C GLU A 220 -5.12 -0.23 -9.83
N VAL A 221 -5.01 0.57 -10.91
CA VAL A 221 -5.88 1.70 -11.21
C VAL A 221 -6.76 1.39 -12.41
N ASP A 222 -8.06 1.46 -12.27
CA ASP A 222 -9.01 1.34 -13.37
C ASP A 222 -8.90 2.57 -14.28
N PHE A 223 -8.49 2.37 -15.53
CA PHE A 223 -8.49 3.41 -16.55
C PHE A 223 -9.86 3.47 -17.21
N VAL A 224 -10.60 4.52 -16.96
CA VAL A 224 -11.94 4.74 -17.49
C VAL A 224 -11.88 5.79 -18.60
N TRP A 225 -12.17 5.38 -19.82
CA TRP A 225 -12.24 6.30 -20.95
C TRP A 225 -13.64 6.90 -21.07
N ALA A 226 -13.77 8.22 -20.87
CA ALA A 226 -15.05 8.93 -20.98
C ALA A 226 -15.36 9.24 -22.45
N ILE A 227 -16.61 9.02 -22.84
CA ILE A 227 -17.12 9.32 -24.18
C ILE A 227 -18.25 10.36 -24.08
N HIS A 228 -18.24 11.34 -24.99
CA HIS A 228 -19.29 12.33 -25.16
C HIS A 228 -19.84 12.25 -26.59
N PRO A 229 -20.86 11.40 -26.87
CA PRO A 229 -21.45 11.24 -28.18
C PRO A 229 -22.21 12.46 -28.63
#